data_95e170eac53846cc3f8e3b4cb61c97b6
#
_entry.id   95e170eac53846cc3f8e3b4cb61c97b6
#
_cell.length_a   1.000
_cell.length_b   1.000
_cell.length_c   1.000
_cell.angle_alpha   90.00
_cell.angle_beta   90.00
_cell.angle_gamma   90.00
#
_symmetry.space_group_name_H-M   'P 1'
#
loop_
_entity.id
_entity.type
_entity.pdbx_description
1 polymer ?
#
loop_
_entity_poly.entity_id
_entity_poly.type
_entity_poly.pdbx_seq_one_letter_code
_entity_poly.pdbx_strand_id
1 'polypeptide(L)' 'MAWLYIPAETGERIETICNQHYNPGRGACDCPLWPACSYSNDLTKSNAENTHIFEQGMAAALAALDNEIRR' A
#
# COMPACT_ATOMS: atom_id res chain seq x y z
N MET A 1 -0.98 -9.99 -8.52
CA MET A 1 0.07 -8.99 -8.80
C MET A 1 1.32 -9.35 -8.04
N ALA A 2 2.46 -9.31 -8.68
CA ALA A 2 3.72 -9.65 -8.01
C ALA A 2 4.33 -8.41 -7.37
N TRP A 3 4.73 -8.54 -6.11
CA TRP A 3 5.45 -7.50 -5.38
C TRP A 3 6.95 -7.69 -5.62
N LEU A 4 7.66 -6.60 -5.90
CA LEU A 4 9.06 -6.66 -6.30
C LEU A 4 10.04 -6.39 -5.15
N TYR A 5 9.65 -5.52 -4.22
CA TYR A 5 10.55 -5.00 -3.18
C TYR A 5 10.13 -5.35 -1.77
N ILE A 6 8.97 -5.96 -1.61
CA ILE A 6 8.48 -6.41 -0.30
C ILE A 6 8.14 -7.91 -0.39
N PRO A 7 8.16 -8.62 0.75
CA PRO A 7 7.79 -10.04 0.77
C PRO A 7 6.36 -10.26 0.29
N ALA A 8 6.11 -11.40 -0.35
CA ALA A 8 4.79 -11.76 -0.84
C ALA A 8 3.74 -11.75 0.28
N GLU A 9 4.12 -12.22 1.47
CA GLU A 9 3.21 -12.21 2.63
C GLU A 9 2.76 -10.80 3.00
N THR A 10 3.68 -9.85 2.99
CA THR A 10 3.38 -8.45 3.26
C THR A 10 2.44 -7.89 2.20
N GLY A 11 2.72 -8.18 0.93
CA GLY A 11 1.89 -7.74 -0.17
C GLY A 11 0.47 -8.31 -0.10
N GLU A 12 0.34 -9.58 0.26
CA GLU A 12 -0.97 -10.22 0.41
C GLU A 12 -1.78 -9.57 1.54
N ARG A 13 -1.14 -9.22 2.64
CA ARG A 13 -1.82 -8.51 3.75
C ARG A 13 -2.30 -7.14 3.30
N ILE A 14 -1.49 -6.41 2.54
CA ILE A 14 -1.86 -5.11 2.00
C ILE A 14 -3.08 -5.25 1.09
N GLU A 15 -3.05 -6.21 0.18
CA GLU A 15 -4.15 -6.47 -0.74
C GLU A 15 -5.44 -6.85 -0.01
N THR A 16 -5.33 -7.68 1.03
CA THR A 16 -6.48 -8.09 1.85
C THR A 16 -7.12 -6.87 2.52
N ILE A 17 -6.31 -6.01 3.13
CA ILE A 17 -6.81 -4.81 3.80
C ILE A 17 -7.47 -3.87 2.79
N CYS A 18 -6.83 -3.66 1.65
CA CYS A 18 -7.39 -2.81 0.60
C CYS A 18 -8.74 -3.34 0.10
N ASN A 19 -8.83 -4.66 -0.11
CA ASN A 19 -10.08 -5.28 -0.57
C ASN A 19 -11.20 -5.16 0.46
N GLN A 20 -10.88 -5.26 1.74
CA GLN A 20 -11.87 -5.13 2.81
C GLN A 20 -12.47 -3.73 2.89
N HIS A 21 -11.69 -2.72 2.50
CA HIS A 21 -12.12 -1.32 2.59
C HIS A 21 -12.52 -0.73 1.23
N TYR A 22 -12.40 -1.51 0.16
CA TYR A 22 -12.73 -1.02 -1.17
C TYR A 22 -14.23 -0.81 -1.31
N ASN A 23 -14.60 0.39 -1.76
CA ASN A 23 -15.99 0.74 -1.98
C ASN A 23 -16.12 1.40 -3.36
N PRO A 24 -16.56 0.66 -4.40
CA PRO A 24 -16.63 1.21 -5.75
C PRO A 24 -17.60 2.37 -5.90
N GLY A 25 -18.61 2.47 -5.01
CA GLY A 25 -19.57 3.54 -5.06
C GLY A 25 -19.05 4.90 -4.60
N ARG A 26 -17.94 4.93 -3.88
CA ARG A 26 -17.36 6.16 -3.34
C ARG A 26 -16.19 6.70 -4.13
N GLY A 27 -15.59 5.89 -4.99
CA GLY A 27 -14.42 6.30 -5.75
C GLY A 27 -13.18 6.57 -4.91
N ALA A 28 -13.24 6.36 -3.61
CA ALA A 28 -12.13 6.54 -2.69
C ALA A 28 -12.08 5.38 -1.70
N CYS A 29 -10.90 5.05 -1.25
CA CYS A 29 -10.67 3.96 -0.34
C CYS A 29 -10.60 4.47 1.10
N ASP A 30 -11.47 4.00 1.99
CA ASP A 30 -11.42 4.31 3.43
C ASP A 30 -10.40 3.42 4.15
N CYS A 31 -9.37 3.03 3.45
CA CYS A 31 -8.37 2.08 3.90
C CYS A 31 -7.43 2.73 4.93
N PRO A 32 -7.07 2.04 6.03
CA PRO A 32 -6.10 2.58 6.98
C PRO A 32 -4.70 2.76 6.37
N LEU A 33 -4.47 2.22 5.18
CA LEU A 33 -3.20 2.40 4.47
C LEU A 33 -3.18 3.67 3.61
N TRP A 34 -4.30 4.39 3.53
CA TRP A 34 -4.35 5.70 2.89
C TRP A 34 -3.58 6.72 3.75
N PRO A 35 -2.77 7.67 3.18
CA PRO A 35 -2.66 7.97 1.76
C PRO A 35 -1.54 7.23 1.01
N ALA A 36 -0.88 6.25 1.63
CA ALA A 36 0.22 5.52 0.97
C ALA A 36 -0.23 4.89 -0.35
N CYS A 37 -1.46 4.37 -0.41
CA CYS A 37 -1.98 3.76 -1.62
C CYS A 37 -2.35 4.77 -2.71
N SER A 38 -2.31 6.08 -2.41
CA SER A 38 -2.60 7.13 -3.38
C SER A 38 -1.36 7.68 -4.09
N TYR A 39 -0.21 7.03 -3.89
CA TYR A 39 1.04 7.47 -4.51
C TYR A 39 0.89 7.57 -6.02
N SER A 40 1.29 8.72 -6.57
CA SER A 40 1.32 8.95 -8.00
C SER A 40 2.75 8.82 -8.51
N ASN A 41 2.92 8.20 -9.69
CA ASN A 41 4.24 8.05 -10.28
C ASN A 41 4.90 9.39 -10.55
N ASP A 42 6.17 9.49 -10.17
CA ASP A 42 6.98 10.67 -10.46
C ASP A 42 7.58 10.49 -11.86
N LEU A 43 7.25 11.40 -12.77
CA LEU A 43 7.69 11.31 -14.16
C LEU A 43 9.21 11.54 -14.32
N THR A 44 9.87 12.04 -13.27
CA THR A 44 11.32 12.25 -13.28
C THR A 44 12.08 10.98 -12.82
N LYS A 45 11.36 9.94 -12.40
CA LYS A 45 11.95 8.70 -11.91
C LYS A 45 11.58 7.53 -12.83
N SER A 46 12.41 6.48 -12.79
CA SER A 46 12.11 5.26 -13.54
C SER A 46 10.92 4.52 -12.93
N ASN A 47 10.33 3.58 -13.68
CA ASN A 47 9.26 2.73 -13.18
C ASN A 47 9.72 1.91 -11.97
N ALA A 48 10.95 1.42 -11.99
CA ALA A 48 11.50 0.65 -10.87
C ALA A 48 11.59 1.50 -9.60
N GLU A 49 12.03 2.74 -9.72
CA GLU A 49 12.10 3.66 -8.59
C GLU A 49 10.72 3.98 -8.02
N ASN A 50 9.75 4.24 -8.90
CA ASN A 50 8.37 4.51 -8.49
C ASN A 50 7.76 3.31 -7.77
N THR A 51 7.98 2.10 -8.30
CA THR A 51 7.51 0.87 -7.67
C THR A 51 8.13 0.70 -6.30
N HIS A 52 9.44 0.94 -6.18
CA HIS A 52 10.14 0.83 -4.90
C HIS A 52 9.56 1.78 -3.85
N ILE A 53 9.36 3.04 -4.23
CA ILE A 53 8.81 4.05 -3.33
C ILE A 53 7.40 3.66 -2.88
N PHE A 54 6.57 3.24 -3.82
CA PHE A 54 5.20 2.80 -3.53
C PHE A 54 5.17 1.62 -2.56
N GLU A 55 5.94 0.58 -2.86
CA GLU A 55 5.94 -0.63 -2.03
C GLU A 55 6.49 -0.35 -0.63
N GLN A 56 7.56 0.44 -0.52
CA GLN A 56 8.11 0.81 0.79
C GLN A 56 7.13 1.65 1.59
N GLY A 57 6.41 2.56 0.95
CA GLY A 57 5.37 3.35 1.60
C GLY A 57 4.23 2.50 2.14
N MET A 58 3.78 1.53 1.34
CA MET A 58 2.72 0.60 1.76
C MET A 58 3.18 -0.30 2.91
N ALA A 59 4.41 -0.78 2.86
CA ALA A 59 4.96 -1.60 3.94
C ALA A 59 5.08 -0.82 5.24
N ALA A 60 5.50 0.45 5.17
CA ALA A 60 5.60 1.32 6.33
C ALA A 60 4.22 1.60 6.93
N ALA A 61 3.21 1.83 6.08
CA ALA A 61 1.83 2.05 6.53
C ALA A 61 1.28 0.80 7.23
N LEU A 62 1.57 -0.37 6.68
CA LEU A 62 1.14 -1.64 7.29
C LEU A 62 1.81 -1.86 8.64
N ALA A 63 3.10 -1.56 8.77
CA ALA A 63 3.83 -1.69 10.03
C ALA A 63 3.25 -0.75 11.09
N ALA A 64 2.91 0.48 10.72
CA ALA A 64 2.28 1.43 11.63
C ALA A 64 0.92 0.94 12.11
N LEU A 65 0.13 0.37 11.21
CA LEU A 65 -1.17 -0.20 11.54
C LEU A 65 -1.03 -1.38 12.51
N ASP A 66 -0.07 -2.27 12.26
CA ASP A 66 0.20 -3.40 13.15
C ASP A 66 0.59 -2.94 14.54
N ASN A 67 1.39 -1.88 14.64
CA ASN A 67 1.80 -1.34 15.93
C ASN A 67 0.61 -0.75 16.70
N GLU A 68 -0.34 -0.13 16.01
CA GLU A 68 -1.56 0.38 16.65
C GLU A 68 -2.43 -0.75 17.19
N ILE A 69 -2.57 -1.84 16.43
CA ILE A 69 -3.37 -2.98 16.84
C ILE A 69 -2.81 -3.69 18.06
N ARG A 70 -1.48 -3.67 18.21
CA ARG A 70 -0.80 -4.35 19.33
C ARG A 70 -0.78 -3.59 20.64
N ARG A 71 -1.24 -2.37 20.67
CA ARG A 71 -1.29 -1.57 21.90
C ARG A 71 -2.40 -2.00 22.84
#